data_48488642f8c89496d9d121291d50a18b
#
_entry.id   48488642f8c89496d9d121291d50a18b
#
_cell.length_a   1.000
_cell.length_b   1.000
_cell.length_c   1.000
_cell.angle_alpha   90.00
_cell.angle_beta   90.00
_cell.angle_gamma   90.00
#
_symmetry.space_group_name_H-M   'P 1'
#
loop_
_entity.id
_entity.type
_entity.pdbx_description
1 polymer ?
#
loop_
_entity_poly.entity_id
_entity_poly.type
_entity_poly.pdbx_seq_one_letter_code
_entity_poly.pdbx_strand_id
1 'polypeptide(L)'
;AGFDEEGFYKIGDALRFVDPSDVNKGFVFDGRVSEDFKLSTGTWVNMAGVRTSVIAACAPFIRDVVLTGLDRNFLGAMIFPDLEVCARHVELPEGSDPEVIVNHPVVRKTFEDGLKLLASNATGSSNHVARAVLMATPPDIDKGEVTDTGSINQRAVHSARAELVEALYARGPGPHIFTLARHRPRPA
;
A
#
# COMPACT_ATOMS: atom_id res chain seq x y z
N ALA A 1 -10.06 -27.61 2.80
CA ALA A 1 -9.46 -28.42 3.87
C ALA A 1 -8.40 -27.59 4.57
N GLY A 2 -8.47 -27.47 5.89
CA GLY A 2 -7.54 -26.64 6.68
C GLY A 2 -6.18 -27.31 6.94
N PHE A 3 -5.99 -28.55 6.46
CA PHE A 3 -4.77 -29.33 6.66
C PHE A 3 -4.14 -29.67 5.29
N ASP A 4 -2.81 -29.82 5.25
CA ASP A 4 -2.08 -30.33 4.10
C ASP A 4 -2.06 -31.88 4.09
N GLU A 5 -1.33 -32.46 3.11
CA GLU A 5 -1.24 -33.91 2.96
C GLU A 5 -0.44 -34.58 4.07
N GLU A 6 0.42 -33.85 4.77
CA GLU A 6 1.22 -34.29 5.90
C GLU A 6 0.52 -34.11 7.26
N GLY A 7 -0.66 -33.48 7.29
CA GLY A 7 -1.48 -33.25 8.46
C GLY A 7 -1.19 -31.94 9.22
N PHE A 8 -0.43 -31.01 8.63
CA PHE A 8 -0.22 -29.68 9.21
C PHE A 8 -1.38 -28.73 8.90
N TYR A 9 -1.79 -27.95 9.89
CA TYR A 9 -2.84 -26.95 9.72
C TYR A 9 -2.32 -25.73 8.96
N LYS A 10 -2.98 -25.42 7.85
CA LYS A 10 -2.65 -24.25 7.02
C LYS A 10 -3.27 -22.98 7.60
N ILE A 11 -2.50 -22.25 8.39
CA ILE A 11 -2.96 -21.00 9.00
C ILE A 11 -3.15 -19.88 7.97
N GLY A 12 -2.55 -19.99 6.78
CA GLY A 12 -2.62 -19.00 5.72
C GLY A 12 -1.70 -17.79 5.91
N ASP A 13 -0.94 -17.77 6.99
CA ASP A 13 0.04 -16.72 7.25
C ASP A 13 1.41 -17.11 6.68
N ALA A 14 2.11 -16.14 6.10
CA ALA A 14 3.50 -16.27 5.70
C ALA A 14 4.40 -15.87 6.87
N LEU A 15 5.45 -16.67 7.09
CA LEU A 15 6.46 -16.43 8.10
C LEU A 15 7.83 -16.41 7.43
N ARG A 16 8.73 -15.54 7.88
CA ARG A 16 10.14 -15.57 7.50
C ARG A 16 11.03 -15.66 8.74
N PHE A 17 12.20 -16.25 8.60
CA PHE A 17 13.17 -16.26 9.69
C PHE A 17 13.60 -14.83 10.04
N VAL A 18 13.73 -14.53 11.34
CA VAL A 18 14.37 -13.28 11.81
C VAL A 18 15.79 -13.19 11.25
N ASP A 19 16.50 -14.29 11.29
CA ASP A 19 17.84 -14.46 10.73
C ASP A 19 17.90 -15.79 9.98
N PRO A 20 18.04 -15.80 8.63
CA PRO A 20 18.13 -17.03 7.86
C PRO A 20 19.32 -17.93 8.23
N SER A 21 20.36 -17.37 8.87
CA SER A 21 21.55 -18.11 9.32
C SER A 21 21.41 -18.70 10.74
N ASP A 22 20.39 -18.28 11.49
CA ASP A 22 20.14 -18.75 12.87
C ASP A 22 18.64 -18.96 13.12
N VAL A 23 18.19 -20.18 12.92
CA VAL A 23 16.79 -20.60 13.11
C VAL A 23 16.26 -20.42 14.54
N ASN A 24 17.16 -20.35 15.53
CA ASN A 24 16.78 -20.18 16.94
C ASN A 24 16.29 -18.76 17.26
N LYS A 25 16.55 -17.79 16.38
CA LYS A 25 16.01 -16.44 16.49
C LYS A 25 14.51 -16.34 16.17
N GLY A 26 13.90 -17.45 15.73
CA GLY A 26 12.48 -17.55 15.46
C GLY A 26 12.04 -16.93 14.15
N PHE A 27 10.75 -16.59 14.08
CA PHE A 27 10.08 -16.10 12.88
C PHE A 27 9.48 -14.72 13.12
N VAL A 28 9.36 -13.97 12.04
CA VAL A 28 8.50 -12.78 11.97
C VAL A 28 7.36 -13.04 11.00
N PHE A 29 6.22 -12.47 11.31
CA PHE A 29 5.06 -12.48 10.41
C PHE A 29 5.38 -11.72 9.13
N ASP A 30 5.11 -12.32 7.97
CA ASP A 30 5.41 -11.78 6.64
C ASP A 30 4.16 -11.66 5.76
N GLY A 31 3.01 -11.49 6.41
CA GLY A 31 1.73 -11.29 5.75
C GLY A 31 0.88 -12.54 5.60
N ARG A 32 -0.19 -12.44 4.82
CA ARG A 32 -1.07 -13.55 4.47
C ARG A 32 -0.81 -14.02 3.06
N VAL A 33 -0.57 -15.31 2.90
CA VAL A 33 -0.35 -15.92 1.57
C VAL A 33 -1.49 -15.62 0.59
N SER A 34 -2.73 -15.50 1.10
CA SER A 34 -3.91 -15.21 0.29
C SER A 34 -4.01 -13.76 -0.19
N GLU A 35 -3.18 -12.87 0.34
CA GLU A 35 -3.14 -11.45 -0.03
C GLU A 35 -2.07 -11.17 -1.09
N ASP A 36 -1.06 -12.04 -1.20
CA ASP A 36 -0.05 -11.94 -2.24
C ASP A 36 -0.66 -12.20 -3.62
N PHE A 37 -0.16 -11.50 -4.61
CA PHE A 37 -0.69 -11.59 -5.98
C PHE A 37 0.40 -11.48 -7.04
N LYS A 38 0.03 -11.76 -8.29
CA LYS A 38 0.89 -11.60 -9.47
C LYS A 38 0.48 -10.38 -10.28
N LEU A 39 1.47 -9.63 -10.76
CA LEU A 39 1.29 -8.69 -11.84
C LEU A 39 1.04 -9.44 -13.16
N SER A 40 0.47 -8.76 -14.17
CA SER A 40 0.30 -9.31 -15.52
C SER A 40 1.63 -9.75 -16.17
N THR A 41 2.74 -9.19 -15.71
CA THR A 41 4.10 -9.58 -16.09
C THR A 41 4.58 -10.90 -15.49
N GLY A 42 3.76 -11.55 -14.65
CA GLY A 42 4.12 -12.75 -13.90
C GLY A 42 4.92 -12.50 -12.63
N THR A 43 5.27 -11.25 -12.33
CA THR A 43 6.02 -10.89 -11.12
C THR A 43 5.17 -11.10 -9.87
N TRP A 44 5.68 -11.88 -8.93
CA TRP A 44 5.05 -12.10 -7.63
C TRP A 44 5.27 -10.89 -6.71
N VAL A 45 4.23 -10.47 -6.00
CA VAL A 45 4.26 -9.34 -5.07
C VAL A 45 3.94 -9.83 -3.67
N ASN A 46 4.89 -9.64 -2.74
CA ASN A 46 4.63 -9.76 -1.32
C ASN A 46 3.94 -8.49 -0.84
N MET A 47 2.63 -8.57 -0.65
CA MET A 47 1.80 -7.42 -0.32
C MET A 47 2.14 -6.82 1.03
N ALA A 48 2.38 -7.64 2.04
CA ALA A 48 2.69 -7.17 3.40
C ALA A 48 4.01 -6.39 3.43
N GLY A 49 5.04 -6.87 2.75
CA GLY A 49 6.34 -6.19 2.65
C GLY A 49 6.24 -4.82 1.96
N VAL A 50 5.51 -4.75 0.85
CA VAL A 50 5.31 -3.47 0.14
C VAL A 50 4.47 -2.52 0.98
N ARG A 51 3.37 -3.00 1.61
CA ARG A 51 2.52 -2.20 2.49
C ARG A 51 3.34 -1.58 3.65
N THR A 52 4.14 -2.38 4.32
CA THR A 52 5.02 -1.93 5.41
C THR A 52 6.00 -0.86 4.93
N SER A 53 6.57 -1.03 3.74
CA SER A 53 7.50 -0.07 3.16
C SER A 53 6.85 1.27 2.81
N VAL A 54 5.61 1.25 2.27
CA VAL A 54 4.84 2.48 1.99
C VAL A 54 4.51 3.21 3.29
N ILE A 55 4.04 2.47 4.31
CA ILE A 55 3.71 3.05 5.62
C ILE A 55 4.96 3.70 6.23
N ALA A 56 6.10 3.01 6.23
CA ALA A 56 7.34 3.56 6.76
C ALA A 56 7.82 4.81 6.01
N ALA A 57 7.67 4.84 4.68
CA ALA A 57 8.11 5.96 3.85
C ALA A 57 7.24 7.23 4.03
N CYS A 58 5.97 7.07 4.43
CA CYS A 58 5.01 8.16 4.58
C CYS A 58 4.67 8.48 6.06
N ALA A 59 5.27 7.78 7.02
CA ALA A 59 5.06 8.06 8.45
C ALA A 59 5.57 9.47 8.81
N PRO A 60 4.91 10.19 9.75
CA PRO A 60 3.72 9.80 10.53
C PRO A 60 2.38 10.15 9.87
N PHE A 61 2.36 10.57 8.61
CA PHE A 61 1.21 11.15 7.92
C PHE A 61 0.22 10.11 7.34
N ILE A 62 0.57 8.83 7.39
CA ILE A 62 -0.21 7.73 6.83
C ILE A 62 -0.82 6.86 7.93
N ARG A 63 -2.09 6.46 7.76
CA ARG A 63 -2.73 5.43 8.58
C ARG A 63 -2.57 4.05 7.97
N ASP A 64 -2.84 3.93 6.68
CA ASP A 64 -2.79 2.65 5.99
C ASP A 64 -2.72 2.81 4.47
N VAL A 65 -2.54 1.72 3.76
CA VAL A 65 -2.50 1.67 2.30
C VAL A 65 -3.14 0.39 1.76
N VAL A 66 -3.88 0.53 0.69
CA VAL A 66 -4.39 -0.58 -0.13
C VAL A 66 -3.59 -0.63 -1.42
N LEU A 67 -2.96 -1.78 -1.66
CA LEU A 67 -2.15 -2.02 -2.85
C LEU A 67 -3.02 -2.60 -3.97
N THR A 68 -2.79 -2.13 -5.17
CA THR A 68 -3.43 -2.63 -6.39
C THR A 68 -2.38 -3.15 -7.35
N GLY A 69 -2.72 -4.12 -8.20
CA GLY A 69 -1.73 -4.67 -9.13
C GLY A 69 -2.08 -6.04 -9.69
N LEU A 70 -3.07 -6.73 -9.10
CA LEU A 70 -3.52 -8.03 -9.62
C LEU A 70 -3.89 -7.88 -11.10
N ASP A 71 -3.25 -8.69 -11.96
CA ASP A 71 -3.42 -8.67 -13.42
C ASP A 71 -3.12 -7.31 -14.09
N ARG A 72 -2.39 -6.41 -13.41
CA ARG A 72 -1.95 -5.12 -13.93
C ARG A 72 -0.44 -5.10 -14.19
N ASN A 73 0.02 -4.14 -14.99
CA ASN A 73 1.43 -4.04 -15.40
C ASN A 73 2.36 -3.48 -14.32
N PHE A 74 1.81 -2.87 -13.27
CA PHE A 74 2.56 -2.24 -12.19
C PHE A 74 1.74 -2.18 -10.90
N LEU A 75 2.41 -1.89 -9.78
CA LEU A 75 1.76 -1.64 -8.50
C LEU A 75 1.19 -0.23 -8.44
N GLY A 76 -0.06 -0.12 -7.99
CA GLY A 76 -0.70 1.10 -7.56
C GLY A 76 -0.95 1.10 -6.05
N ALA A 77 -1.19 2.28 -5.47
CA ALA A 77 -1.49 2.43 -4.06
C ALA A 77 -2.62 3.44 -3.82
N MET A 78 -3.61 3.04 -3.05
CA MET A 78 -4.61 3.92 -2.46
C MET A 78 -4.21 4.17 -1.01
N ILE A 79 -3.79 5.38 -0.69
CA ILE A 79 -3.20 5.73 0.61
C ILE A 79 -4.26 6.40 1.46
N PHE A 80 -4.47 5.89 2.66
CA PHE A 80 -5.30 6.51 3.69
C PHE A 80 -4.42 7.37 4.61
N PRO A 81 -4.41 8.70 4.43
CA PRO A 81 -3.63 9.58 5.28
C PRO A 81 -4.22 9.65 6.70
N ASP A 82 -3.38 9.98 7.66
CA ASP A 82 -3.84 10.47 8.95
C ASP A 82 -4.24 11.94 8.80
N LEU A 83 -5.54 12.16 8.56
CA LEU A 83 -6.06 13.50 8.25
C LEU A 83 -5.81 14.50 9.38
N GLU A 84 -5.85 14.04 10.64
CA GLU A 84 -5.59 14.91 11.80
C GLU A 84 -4.11 15.34 11.86
N VAL A 85 -3.20 14.39 11.64
CA VAL A 85 -1.76 14.67 11.58
C VAL A 85 -1.45 15.58 10.40
N CYS A 86 -2.04 15.31 9.24
CA CYS A 86 -1.87 16.14 8.04
C CYS A 86 -2.40 17.57 8.25
N ALA A 87 -3.61 17.73 8.82
CA ALA A 87 -4.20 19.03 9.08
C ALA A 87 -3.35 19.85 10.04
N ARG A 88 -2.88 19.25 11.14
CA ARG A 88 -1.98 19.92 12.10
C ARG A 88 -0.65 20.34 11.47
N HIS A 89 -0.11 19.51 10.57
CA HIS A 89 1.16 19.81 9.89
C HIS A 89 1.08 21.07 9.02
N VAL A 90 -0.10 21.38 8.50
CA VAL A 90 -0.34 22.56 7.65
C VAL A 90 -1.20 23.64 8.32
N GLU A 91 -1.33 23.55 9.64
CA GLU A 91 -2.03 24.54 10.50
C GLU A 91 -3.49 24.76 10.08
N LEU A 92 -4.15 23.74 9.51
CA LEU A 92 -5.58 23.78 9.24
C LEU A 92 -6.40 23.58 10.53
N PRO A 93 -7.57 24.22 10.64
CA PRO A 93 -8.47 24.01 11.78
C PRO A 93 -8.88 22.55 11.95
N GLU A 94 -9.15 22.16 13.20
CA GLU A 94 -9.74 20.86 13.49
C GLU A 94 -11.09 20.70 12.77
N GLY A 95 -11.34 19.53 12.16
CA GLY A 95 -12.54 19.28 11.39
C GLY A 95 -12.54 19.87 9.97
N SER A 96 -11.39 20.34 9.48
CA SER A 96 -11.26 20.78 8.09
C SER A 96 -11.69 19.67 7.11
N ASP A 97 -12.24 20.08 5.96
CA ASP A 97 -12.67 19.16 4.91
C ASP A 97 -11.50 18.25 4.48
N PRO A 98 -11.69 16.93 4.53
CA PRO A 98 -10.69 15.95 4.06
C PRO A 98 -10.16 16.22 2.66
N GLU A 99 -11.00 16.68 1.73
CA GLU A 99 -10.57 17.04 0.37
C GLU A 99 -9.60 18.23 0.36
N VAL A 100 -9.82 19.21 1.23
CA VAL A 100 -8.90 20.34 1.39
C VAL A 100 -7.56 19.87 1.95
N ILE A 101 -7.58 18.95 2.92
CA ILE A 101 -6.37 18.41 3.54
C ILE A 101 -5.53 17.62 2.54
N VAL A 102 -6.13 16.62 1.84
CA VAL A 102 -5.38 15.75 0.91
C VAL A 102 -4.89 16.47 -0.34
N ASN A 103 -5.56 17.56 -0.73
CA ASN A 103 -5.16 18.38 -1.86
C ASN A 103 -4.25 19.55 -1.47
N HIS A 104 -3.98 19.76 -0.17
CA HIS A 104 -3.07 20.83 0.27
C HIS A 104 -1.66 20.62 -0.30
N PRO A 105 -1.04 21.64 -0.92
CA PRO A 105 0.25 21.48 -1.63
C PRO A 105 1.36 20.89 -0.76
N VAL A 106 1.45 21.29 0.51
CA VAL A 106 2.46 20.78 1.44
C VAL A 106 2.19 19.31 1.78
N VAL A 107 0.94 18.93 2.07
CA VAL A 107 0.57 17.52 2.33
C VAL A 107 0.92 16.66 1.12
N ARG A 108 0.51 17.07 -0.08
CA ARG A 108 0.84 16.35 -1.31
C ARG A 108 2.35 16.21 -1.51
N LYS A 109 3.11 17.29 -1.28
CA LYS A 109 4.55 17.26 -1.41
C LYS A 109 5.20 16.29 -0.42
N THR A 110 4.73 16.26 0.82
CA THR A 110 5.24 15.35 1.86
C THR A 110 5.07 13.89 1.43
N PHE A 111 3.89 13.51 0.95
CA PHE A 111 3.66 12.16 0.43
C PHE A 111 4.47 11.88 -0.84
N GLU A 112 4.54 12.84 -1.75
CA GLU A 112 5.31 12.69 -2.98
C GLU A 112 6.80 12.44 -2.70
N ASP A 113 7.39 13.17 -1.76
CA ASP A 113 8.79 13.01 -1.39
C ASP A 113 9.07 11.63 -0.76
N GLY A 114 8.20 11.18 0.17
CA GLY A 114 8.30 9.84 0.75
C GLY A 114 8.16 8.74 -0.30
N LEU A 115 7.19 8.86 -1.18
CA LEU A 115 6.95 7.89 -2.26
C LEU A 115 8.08 7.89 -3.31
N LYS A 116 8.66 9.04 -3.64
CA LYS A 116 9.85 9.13 -4.52
C LYS A 116 11.06 8.44 -3.91
N LEU A 117 11.28 8.64 -2.61
CA LEU A 117 12.35 7.94 -1.89
C LEU A 117 12.13 6.43 -1.91
N LEU A 118 10.90 5.96 -1.64
CA LEU A 118 10.54 4.55 -1.76
C LEU A 118 10.80 4.02 -3.17
N ALA A 119 10.35 4.74 -4.21
CA ALA A 119 10.54 4.34 -5.60
C ALA A 119 12.03 4.28 -6.00
N SER A 120 12.87 5.17 -5.46
CA SER A 120 14.32 5.17 -5.72
C SER A 120 15.02 3.94 -5.13
N ASN A 121 14.49 3.38 -4.05
CA ASN A 121 15.02 2.19 -3.39
C ASN A 121 14.41 0.89 -3.93
N ALA A 122 13.46 0.97 -4.86
CA ALA A 122 12.83 -0.22 -5.43
C ALA A 122 13.79 -1.01 -6.31
N THR A 123 13.94 -2.29 -6.04
CA THR A 123 14.83 -3.21 -6.74
C THR A 123 14.18 -3.87 -7.96
N GLY A 124 12.86 -3.93 -7.99
CA GLY A 124 12.10 -4.60 -9.05
C GLY A 124 10.67 -4.11 -9.18
N SER A 125 9.91 -4.68 -10.11
CA SER A 125 8.48 -4.42 -10.27
C SER A 125 7.65 -4.95 -9.10
N SER A 126 8.17 -5.91 -8.34
CA SER A 126 7.52 -6.49 -7.16
C SER A 126 7.40 -5.53 -5.98
N ASN A 127 8.22 -4.50 -5.92
CA ASN A 127 8.26 -3.52 -4.82
C ASN A 127 8.26 -2.06 -5.28
N HIS A 128 8.06 -1.81 -6.58
CA HIS A 128 7.96 -0.46 -7.13
C HIS A 128 6.50 -0.04 -7.27
N VAL A 129 6.03 0.81 -6.35
CA VAL A 129 4.74 1.50 -6.50
C VAL A 129 4.90 2.57 -7.57
N ALA A 130 4.24 2.38 -8.72
CA ALA A 130 4.37 3.29 -9.86
C ALA A 130 3.38 4.46 -9.80
N ARG A 131 2.24 4.26 -9.16
CA ARG A 131 1.22 5.29 -8.99
C ARG A 131 0.57 5.21 -7.62
N ALA A 132 0.20 6.37 -7.08
CA ALA A 132 -0.51 6.44 -5.81
C ALA A 132 -1.54 7.56 -5.81
N VAL A 133 -2.56 7.43 -4.96
CA VAL A 133 -3.58 8.46 -4.71
C VAL A 133 -3.84 8.56 -3.21
N LEU A 134 -4.04 9.79 -2.72
CA LEU A 134 -4.49 10.02 -1.35
C LEU A 134 -6.02 9.94 -1.29
N MET A 135 -6.51 9.26 -0.28
CA MET A 135 -7.92 9.05 -0.03
C MET A 135 -8.43 10.10 0.95
N ALA A 136 -9.34 10.96 0.52
CA ALA A 136 -10.02 11.90 1.41
C ALA A 136 -11.06 11.18 2.28
N THR A 137 -11.72 10.16 1.73
CA THR A 137 -12.71 9.36 2.47
C THR A 137 -12.04 8.18 3.16
N PRO A 138 -12.14 8.06 4.50
CA PRO A 138 -11.60 6.94 5.24
C PRO A 138 -12.27 5.61 4.82
N PRO A 139 -11.74 4.45 5.26
CA PRO A 139 -12.38 3.17 5.02
C PRO A 139 -13.77 3.12 5.67
N ASP A 140 -14.74 2.60 4.93
CA ASP A 140 -16.15 2.54 5.30
C ASP A 140 -16.46 1.18 5.95
N ILE A 141 -16.88 1.22 7.22
CA ILE A 141 -17.23 0.02 8.00
C ILE A 141 -18.48 -0.65 7.41
N ASP A 142 -19.46 0.14 7.01
CA ASP A 142 -20.74 -0.38 6.50
C ASP A 142 -20.58 -1.09 5.14
N LYS A 143 -19.54 -0.72 4.38
CA LYS A 143 -19.15 -1.40 3.14
C LYS A 143 -18.20 -2.58 3.37
N GLY A 144 -17.90 -2.90 4.62
CA GLY A 144 -16.98 -3.98 4.96
C GLY A 144 -15.51 -3.69 4.60
N GLU A 145 -15.16 -2.41 4.39
CA GLU A 145 -13.78 -2.01 4.11
C GLU A 145 -12.86 -2.15 5.33
N VAL A 146 -13.46 -2.31 6.53
CA VAL A 146 -12.75 -2.59 7.80
C VAL A 146 -13.24 -3.92 8.34
N THR A 147 -12.31 -4.76 8.78
CA THR A 147 -12.62 -6.04 9.43
C THR A 147 -13.03 -5.83 10.88
N ASP A 148 -13.61 -6.86 11.52
CA ASP A 148 -13.97 -6.85 12.94
C ASP A 148 -12.77 -6.59 13.86
N THR A 149 -11.55 -6.87 13.39
CA THR A 149 -10.30 -6.61 14.12
C THR A 149 -9.71 -5.22 13.85
N GLY A 150 -10.41 -4.37 13.08
CA GLY A 150 -9.99 -3.01 12.76
C GLY A 150 -8.97 -2.90 11.60
N SER A 151 -8.62 -4.00 10.95
CA SER A 151 -7.72 -3.99 9.79
C SER A 151 -8.47 -3.67 8.50
N ILE A 152 -7.78 -3.07 7.52
CA ILE A 152 -8.38 -2.82 6.21
C ILE A 152 -8.58 -4.13 5.44
N ASN A 153 -9.80 -4.31 4.94
CA ASN A 153 -10.15 -5.38 4.01
C ASN A 153 -9.80 -4.95 2.57
N GLN A 154 -8.63 -5.35 2.10
CA GLN A 154 -8.12 -4.99 0.78
C GLN A 154 -9.13 -5.27 -0.34
N ARG A 155 -9.77 -6.46 -0.33
CA ARG A 155 -10.73 -6.86 -1.36
C ARG A 155 -11.99 -6.02 -1.37
N ALA A 156 -12.51 -5.69 -0.19
CA ALA A 156 -13.69 -4.83 -0.07
C ALA A 156 -13.42 -3.42 -0.58
N VAL A 157 -12.25 -2.86 -0.23
CA VAL A 157 -11.82 -1.55 -0.75
C VAL A 157 -11.69 -1.56 -2.27
N HIS A 158 -11.07 -2.61 -2.87
CA HIS A 158 -10.98 -2.74 -4.33
C HIS A 158 -12.35 -2.75 -4.98
N SER A 159 -13.31 -3.47 -4.42
CA SER A 159 -14.66 -3.57 -4.97
C SER A 159 -15.44 -2.27 -4.79
N ALA A 160 -15.39 -1.68 -3.61
CA ALA A 160 -16.13 -0.45 -3.31
C ALA A 160 -15.58 0.78 -4.06
N ARG A 161 -14.29 0.76 -4.41
CA ARG A 161 -13.57 1.88 -5.03
C ARG A 161 -13.02 1.53 -6.42
N ALA A 162 -13.71 0.64 -7.14
CA ALA A 162 -13.27 0.12 -8.44
C ALA A 162 -12.96 1.22 -9.47
N GLU A 163 -13.75 2.29 -9.52
CA GLU A 163 -13.51 3.43 -10.42
C GLU A 163 -12.17 4.10 -10.16
N LEU A 164 -11.79 4.25 -8.88
CA LEU A 164 -10.51 4.83 -8.51
C LEU A 164 -9.35 3.87 -8.84
N VAL A 165 -9.56 2.56 -8.66
CA VAL A 165 -8.59 1.56 -9.12
C VAL A 165 -8.36 1.70 -10.62
N GLU A 166 -9.41 1.80 -11.44
CA GLU A 166 -9.26 2.00 -12.88
C GLU A 166 -8.55 3.32 -13.22
N ALA A 167 -8.84 4.39 -12.49
CA ALA A 167 -8.18 5.69 -12.69
C ALA A 167 -6.66 5.60 -12.45
N LEU A 168 -6.20 4.78 -11.49
CA LEU A 168 -4.78 4.54 -11.27
C LEU A 168 -4.08 3.94 -12.49
N TYR A 169 -4.78 3.16 -13.33
CA TYR A 169 -4.23 2.50 -14.52
C TYR A 169 -4.53 3.22 -15.84
N ALA A 170 -5.26 4.32 -15.81
CA ALA A 170 -5.57 5.10 -17.00
C ALA A 170 -4.29 5.58 -17.72
N ARG A 171 -4.32 5.72 -19.06
CA ARG A 171 -3.17 6.20 -19.84
C ARG A 171 -2.74 7.63 -19.50
N GLY A 172 -3.71 8.49 -19.11
CA GLY A 172 -3.48 9.85 -18.63
C GLY A 172 -4.02 9.99 -17.21
N PRO A 173 -3.23 9.68 -16.17
CA PRO A 173 -3.72 9.81 -14.80
C PRO A 173 -4.07 11.27 -14.49
N GLY A 174 -5.15 11.46 -13.72
CA GLY A 174 -5.56 12.78 -13.25
C GLY A 174 -4.52 13.45 -12.35
N PRO A 175 -4.61 14.76 -12.12
CA PRO A 175 -3.61 15.52 -11.35
C PRO A 175 -3.53 15.11 -9.88
N HIS A 176 -4.54 14.43 -9.36
CA HIS A 176 -4.56 13.89 -8.00
C HIS A 176 -3.76 12.59 -7.85
N ILE A 177 -3.36 11.95 -8.95
CA ILE A 177 -2.58 10.71 -8.95
C ILE A 177 -1.09 11.04 -9.03
N PHE A 178 -0.32 10.58 -8.05
CA PHE A 178 1.13 10.61 -8.11
C PHE A 178 1.63 9.60 -9.13
N THR A 179 2.58 10.02 -9.96
CA THR A 179 3.29 9.13 -10.89
C THR A 179 4.76 9.08 -10.50
N LEU A 180 5.22 7.90 -10.15
CA LEU A 180 6.53 7.68 -9.57
C LEU A 180 7.42 6.98 -10.59
N ALA A 181 8.43 7.68 -11.07
CA ALA A 181 9.41 7.13 -12.01
C ALA A 181 10.29 6.10 -11.29
N ARG A 182 10.55 4.99 -11.98
CA ARG A 182 11.54 4.01 -11.52
C ARG A 182 12.94 4.62 -11.70
N HIS A 183 13.73 4.67 -10.62
CA HIS A 183 15.14 5.02 -10.76
C HIS A 183 15.83 3.88 -11.55
N ARG A 184 16.24 4.15 -12.79
CA ARG A 184 17.17 3.28 -13.52
C ARG A 184 18.56 3.68 -13.06
N PRO A 185 19.33 2.80 -12.39
CA PRO A 185 20.74 3.09 -12.18
C PRO A 185 21.36 3.35 -13.55
N ARG A 186 22.14 4.45 -13.68
CA ARG A 186 22.92 4.68 -14.89
C ARG A 186 23.84 3.47 -15.05
N PRO A 187 23.90 2.87 -16.25
CA PRO A 187 24.96 1.88 -16.51
C PRO A 187 26.30 2.53 -16.26
N ALA A 188 27.15 1.82 -15.50
CA ALA A 188 28.54 2.22 -15.22
C ALA A 188 29.36 2.27 -16.50
#